data_9d517a9f9bcb1bb8b93f216abfdeabf8
#
_entry.id   9d517a9f9bcb1bb8b93f216abfdeabf8
#
_cell.length_a   1.000
_cell.length_b   1.000
_cell.length_c   1.000
_cell.angle_alpha   90.00
_cell.angle_beta   90.00
_cell.angle_gamma   90.00
#
_symmetry.space_group_name_H-M   'P 1'
#
loop_
_entity.id
_entity.type
_entity.pdbx_description
1 polymer ?
#
loop_
_entity_poly.entity_id
_entity_poly.type
_entity_poly.pdbx_seq_one_letter_code
_entity_poly.pdbx_strand_id
1 'polypeptide(L)'
;MEEFDSGSDPKKGRPSPSRERYLKVPKTPRSTILVVDDEAEICDLVSYNLAREGYRVLQESDGEAGLNRVFQSAPDLLILDLLLPKMSGLEVLSAIRGEPRTRSLPVLVLTARSTEMDKLVGFERGADDYLTKPFSPKELVARVQAILRRTRGEESSAPVKVGPFQFDSERHRVLLHNRALDLTPTEYRLLEYLLQKPGRVFSREQLLDKVWGLGYFGETRTVDVHVRRLRAKLGRDAALIRTVTGVGYAAETSTK
;
A
#
# COMPACT_ATOMS: atom_id res chain seq x y z
N MET A 1 -39.91 -79.39 8.68
CA MET A 1 -40.76 -78.62 7.73
C MET A 1 -40.81 -77.21 8.27
N GLU A 2 -40.39 -76.31 7.43
CA GLU A 2 -40.38 -74.88 7.55
C GLU A 2 -39.18 -74.19 8.22
N GLU A 3 -38.39 -73.70 7.31
CA GLU A 3 -37.32 -72.73 7.47
C GLU A 3 -37.89 -71.35 7.88
N PHE A 4 -37.15 -70.62 8.76
CA PHE A 4 -37.31 -69.20 8.91
C PHE A 4 -35.93 -68.56 8.75
N ASP A 5 -35.75 -67.99 7.57
CA ASP A 5 -34.65 -67.10 7.24
C ASP A 5 -34.93 -65.73 7.87
N SER A 6 -33.99 -65.17 8.64
CA SER A 6 -34.03 -63.82 9.10
C SER A 6 -32.70 -63.11 8.78
N GLY A 7 -32.67 -62.56 7.58
CA GLY A 7 -31.63 -61.65 7.15
C GLY A 7 -31.70 -60.32 7.91
N SER A 8 -30.67 -60.02 8.69
CA SER A 8 -30.45 -58.69 9.28
C SER A 8 -29.44 -57.92 8.47
N ASP A 9 -29.91 -56.87 7.82
CA ASP A 9 -29.16 -55.92 7.05
C ASP A 9 -28.33 -54.99 7.94
N PRO A 10 -26.99 -54.86 7.82
CA PRO A 10 -26.20 -53.93 8.62
C PRO A 10 -26.32 -52.52 8.03
N LYS A 11 -26.81 -51.60 8.87
CA LYS A 11 -26.90 -50.17 8.61
C LYS A 11 -25.57 -49.60 8.09
N LYS A 12 -25.56 -49.18 6.84
CA LYS A 12 -24.48 -48.37 6.25
C LYS A 12 -24.37 -47.05 7.01
N GLY A 13 -23.31 -46.90 7.77
CA GLY A 13 -22.92 -45.64 8.41
C GLY A 13 -22.74 -44.58 7.34
N ARG A 14 -23.40 -43.42 7.51
CA ARG A 14 -23.16 -42.24 6.68
C ARG A 14 -21.70 -41.77 6.86
N PRO A 15 -20.97 -41.47 5.79
CA PRO A 15 -19.64 -40.93 5.95
C PRO A 15 -19.74 -39.54 6.61
N SER A 16 -18.95 -39.33 7.64
CA SER A 16 -18.69 -38.04 8.27
C SER A 16 -18.31 -36.99 7.22
N PRO A 17 -18.81 -35.76 7.26
CA PRO A 17 -18.39 -34.73 6.30
C PRO A 17 -16.92 -34.41 6.51
N SER A 18 -16.13 -34.79 5.51
CA SER A 18 -14.70 -34.56 5.43
C SER A 18 -14.33 -33.09 5.71
N ARG A 19 -13.26 -32.89 6.49
CA ARG A 19 -12.63 -31.65 6.89
C ARG A 19 -12.06 -30.79 5.73
N GLU A 20 -12.49 -30.98 4.50
CA GLU A 20 -11.95 -30.30 3.30
C GLU A 20 -12.64 -28.97 2.94
N ARG A 21 -13.40 -28.38 3.85
CA ARG A 21 -14.14 -27.15 3.54
C ARG A 21 -13.41 -25.85 3.91
N TYR A 22 -12.14 -25.90 4.22
CA TYR A 22 -11.35 -24.71 4.54
C TYR A 22 -10.13 -24.63 3.64
N LEU A 23 -10.18 -23.65 2.77
CA LEU A 23 -9.18 -23.02 1.91
C LEU A 23 -9.51 -23.16 0.42
N LYS A 24 -10.55 -22.46 -0.02
CA LYS A 24 -10.57 -22.00 -1.43
C LYS A 24 -9.52 -20.91 -1.55
N VAL A 25 -8.27 -21.30 -1.72
CA VAL A 25 -7.23 -20.39 -2.23
C VAL A 25 -7.66 -20.00 -3.65
N PRO A 26 -7.83 -18.72 -3.97
CA PRO A 26 -8.11 -18.31 -5.35
C PRO A 26 -7.03 -18.88 -6.26
N LYS A 27 -7.39 -19.40 -7.42
CA LYS A 27 -6.46 -20.04 -8.38
C LYS A 27 -5.34 -19.11 -8.87
N THR A 28 -5.45 -17.82 -8.62
CA THR A 28 -4.41 -16.80 -8.84
C THR A 28 -4.34 -15.90 -7.62
N PRO A 29 -3.17 -15.71 -6.99
CA PRO A 29 -3.04 -14.81 -5.87
C PRO A 29 -3.38 -13.38 -6.30
N ARG A 30 -4.10 -12.64 -5.45
CA ARG A 30 -4.53 -11.27 -5.73
C ARG A 30 -3.37 -10.31 -5.98
N SER A 31 -2.27 -10.47 -5.24
CA SER A 31 -1.04 -9.69 -5.35
C SER A 31 0.06 -10.41 -4.58
N THR A 32 1.31 -10.10 -4.92
CA THR A 32 2.49 -10.57 -4.20
C THR A 32 2.98 -9.47 -3.27
N ILE A 33 3.11 -9.79 -1.99
CA ILE A 33 3.58 -8.89 -0.94
C ILE A 33 4.91 -9.44 -0.41
N LEU A 34 5.94 -8.59 -0.36
CA LEU A 34 7.20 -8.92 0.28
C LEU A 34 7.22 -8.31 1.68
N VAL A 35 7.54 -9.14 2.69
CA VAL A 35 7.73 -8.73 4.08
C VAL A 35 9.20 -8.85 4.40
N VAL A 36 9.80 -7.78 4.93
CA VAL A 36 11.20 -7.74 5.36
C VAL A 36 11.24 -7.27 6.80
N ASP A 37 11.53 -8.20 7.71
CA ASP A 37 11.56 -7.99 9.15
C ASP A 37 12.47 -9.07 9.76
N ASP A 38 13.37 -8.74 10.67
CA ASP A 38 14.27 -9.70 11.31
C ASP A 38 13.61 -10.50 12.45
N GLU A 39 12.44 -10.04 12.92
CA GLU A 39 11.62 -10.75 13.88
C GLU A 39 10.74 -11.81 13.17
N ALA A 40 11.13 -13.09 13.22
CA ALA A 40 10.40 -14.18 12.58
C ALA A 40 8.92 -14.23 13.00
N GLU A 41 8.60 -13.95 14.28
CA GLU A 41 7.23 -13.91 14.79
C GLU A 41 6.37 -12.85 14.10
N ILE A 42 6.95 -11.70 13.77
CA ILE A 42 6.28 -10.63 13.02
C ILE A 42 6.05 -11.06 11.58
N CYS A 43 7.06 -11.63 10.92
CA CYS A 43 6.94 -12.19 9.58
C CYS A 43 5.82 -13.23 9.50
N ASP A 44 5.75 -14.15 10.45
CA ASP A 44 4.74 -15.20 10.49
C ASP A 44 3.34 -14.63 10.75
N LEU A 45 3.19 -13.69 11.70
CA LEU A 45 1.94 -13.01 11.99
C LEU A 45 1.40 -12.27 10.75
N VAL A 46 2.26 -11.50 10.10
CA VAL A 46 1.92 -10.73 8.88
C VAL A 46 1.52 -11.68 7.76
N SER A 47 2.36 -12.70 7.50
CA SER A 47 2.13 -13.66 6.41
C SER A 47 0.86 -14.47 6.60
N TYR A 48 0.61 -14.95 7.82
CA TYR A 48 -0.61 -15.68 8.13
C TYR A 48 -1.87 -14.86 7.83
N ASN A 49 -1.91 -13.61 8.29
CA ASN A 49 -3.09 -12.77 8.10
C ASN A 49 -3.28 -12.37 6.62
N LEU A 50 -2.21 -12.03 5.91
CA LEU A 50 -2.29 -11.65 4.50
C LEU A 50 -2.60 -12.84 3.59
N ALA A 51 -2.07 -14.04 3.88
CA ALA A 51 -2.41 -15.25 3.14
C ALA A 51 -3.90 -15.61 3.25
N ARG A 52 -4.53 -15.39 4.42
CA ARG A 52 -5.98 -15.57 4.61
C ARG A 52 -6.81 -14.62 3.73
N GLU A 53 -6.29 -13.45 3.41
CA GLU A 53 -6.91 -12.49 2.49
C GLU A 53 -6.63 -12.81 1.00
N GLY A 54 -5.89 -13.90 0.73
CA GLY A 54 -5.60 -14.38 -0.63
C GLY A 54 -4.38 -13.74 -1.29
N TYR A 55 -3.48 -13.11 -0.52
CA TYR A 55 -2.22 -12.59 -1.00
C TYR A 55 -1.13 -13.68 -1.01
N ARG A 56 -0.22 -13.58 -1.98
CA ARG A 56 1.03 -14.33 -1.94
C ARG A 56 2.04 -13.54 -1.11
N VAL A 57 2.61 -14.15 -0.08
CA VAL A 57 3.58 -13.48 0.79
C VAL A 57 4.96 -14.12 0.62
N LEU A 58 5.96 -13.27 0.43
CA LEU A 58 7.37 -13.60 0.44
C LEU A 58 7.97 -12.96 1.70
N GLN A 59 8.97 -13.61 2.30
CA GLN A 59 9.61 -13.16 3.54
C GLN A 59 11.12 -13.09 3.33
N GLU A 60 11.74 -12.06 3.92
CA GLU A 60 13.19 -11.93 4.07
C GLU A 60 13.48 -11.36 5.46
N SER A 61 14.63 -11.71 6.04
CA SER A 61 15.01 -11.36 7.40
C SER A 61 16.10 -10.29 7.52
N ASP A 62 16.57 -9.74 6.40
CA ASP A 62 17.56 -8.66 6.39
C ASP A 62 17.37 -7.75 5.17
N GLY A 63 17.93 -6.53 5.28
CA GLY A 63 17.73 -5.50 4.26
C GLY A 63 18.36 -5.82 2.91
N GLU A 64 19.52 -6.48 2.87
CA GLU A 64 20.18 -6.87 1.60
C GLU A 64 19.39 -7.95 0.87
N ALA A 65 18.94 -8.99 1.59
CA ALA A 65 18.07 -10.02 1.05
C ALA A 65 16.74 -9.43 0.56
N GLY A 66 16.16 -8.53 1.36
CA GLY A 66 14.93 -7.81 1.02
C GLY A 66 15.07 -7.01 -0.28
N LEU A 67 16.13 -6.20 -0.41
CA LEU A 67 16.38 -5.41 -1.61
C LEU A 67 16.58 -6.31 -2.85
N ASN A 68 17.37 -7.37 -2.72
CA ASN A 68 17.58 -8.35 -3.79
C ASN A 68 16.26 -9.01 -4.21
N ARG A 69 15.42 -9.36 -3.23
CA ARG A 69 14.12 -9.98 -3.50
C ARG A 69 13.17 -9.02 -4.23
N VAL A 70 13.18 -7.73 -3.93
CA VAL A 70 12.42 -6.71 -4.68
C VAL A 70 12.75 -6.77 -6.16
N PHE A 71 14.04 -6.80 -6.53
CA PHE A 71 14.45 -6.84 -7.94
C PHE A 71 14.11 -8.17 -8.63
N GLN A 72 14.18 -9.28 -7.90
CA GLN A 72 13.93 -10.62 -8.45
C GLN A 72 12.44 -10.92 -8.64
N SER A 73 11.60 -10.53 -7.69
CA SER A 73 10.20 -10.95 -7.64
C SER A 73 9.21 -9.88 -8.07
N ALA A 74 9.64 -8.61 -8.20
CA ALA A 74 8.80 -7.46 -8.51
C ALA A 74 7.47 -7.48 -7.72
N PRO A 75 7.49 -7.39 -6.38
CA PRO A 75 6.29 -7.47 -5.57
C PRO A 75 5.36 -6.27 -5.82
N ASP A 76 4.07 -6.44 -5.55
CA ASP A 76 3.06 -5.38 -5.66
C ASP A 76 3.07 -4.44 -4.45
N LEU A 77 3.64 -4.88 -3.32
CA LEU A 77 3.79 -4.12 -2.08
C LEU A 77 4.98 -4.66 -1.29
N LEU A 78 5.75 -3.74 -0.72
CA LEU A 78 6.78 -4.04 0.27
C LEU A 78 6.28 -3.63 1.67
N ILE A 79 6.37 -4.54 2.64
CA ILE A 79 6.25 -4.26 4.07
C ILE A 79 7.66 -4.34 4.63
N LEU A 80 8.13 -3.27 5.29
CA LEU A 80 9.54 -3.08 5.58
C LEU A 80 9.75 -2.59 7.00
N ASP A 81 10.50 -3.34 7.82
CA ASP A 81 11.03 -2.79 9.08
C ASP A 81 12.18 -1.83 8.80
N LEU A 82 12.32 -0.84 9.67
CA LEU A 82 13.44 0.11 9.61
C LEU A 82 14.70 -0.41 10.28
N LEU A 83 14.56 -1.25 11.31
CA LEU A 83 15.63 -1.79 12.09
C LEU A 83 16.00 -3.20 11.60
N LEU A 84 16.75 -3.27 10.52
CA LEU A 84 17.17 -4.53 9.91
C LEU A 84 18.68 -4.72 10.02
N PRO A 85 19.15 -5.97 10.13
CA PRO A 85 20.57 -6.29 10.02
C PRO A 85 21.08 -6.08 8.59
N LYS A 86 22.41 -5.92 8.45
CA LYS A 86 23.19 -5.70 7.23
C LYS A 86 22.91 -4.36 6.54
N MET A 87 21.66 -4.11 6.15
CA MET A 87 21.21 -2.87 5.51
C MET A 87 19.94 -2.40 6.20
N SER A 88 19.93 -1.17 6.71
CA SER A 88 18.75 -0.60 7.38
C SER A 88 17.58 -0.43 6.43
N GLY A 89 16.34 -0.47 6.94
CA GLY A 89 15.16 -0.26 6.11
C GLY A 89 15.12 1.12 5.44
N LEU A 90 15.74 2.15 6.02
CA LEU A 90 15.87 3.47 5.39
C LEU A 90 16.82 3.45 4.18
N GLU A 91 17.88 2.66 4.23
CA GLU A 91 18.80 2.46 3.09
C GLU A 91 18.10 1.66 1.98
N VAL A 92 17.37 0.58 2.34
CA VAL A 92 16.54 -0.19 1.41
C VAL A 92 15.54 0.73 0.71
N LEU A 93 14.80 1.55 1.48
CA LEU A 93 13.81 2.49 0.94
C LEU A 93 14.46 3.51 -0.01
N SER A 94 15.63 4.05 0.36
CA SER A 94 16.38 4.99 -0.47
C SER A 94 16.85 4.34 -1.78
N ALA A 95 17.35 3.10 -1.74
CA ALA A 95 17.76 2.35 -2.91
C ALA A 95 16.57 2.07 -3.85
N ILE A 96 15.42 1.65 -3.32
CA ILE A 96 14.19 1.43 -4.09
C ILE A 96 13.73 2.71 -4.78
N ARG A 97 13.77 3.86 -4.11
CA ARG A 97 13.34 5.15 -4.69
C ARG A 97 14.35 5.72 -5.70
N GLY A 98 15.62 5.37 -5.58
CA GLY A 98 16.66 5.75 -6.54
C GLY A 98 16.60 4.99 -7.87
N GLU A 99 16.01 3.82 -7.91
CA GLU A 99 15.99 2.95 -9.09
C GLU A 99 14.68 3.12 -9.90
N PRO A 100 14.74 3.45 -11.21
CA PRO A 100 13.57 3.69 -12.04
C PRO A 100 12.53 2.56 -12.07
N ARG A 101 12.97 1.31 -11.92
CA ARG A 101 12.09 0.14 -11.97
C ARG A 101 11.27 -0.07 -10.71
N THR A 102 11.77 0.41 -9.56
CA THR A 102 11.19 0.12 -8.24
C THR A 102 10.70 1.35 -7.51
N ARG A 103 10.98 2.57 -8.00
CA ARG A 103 10.63 3.83 -7.33
C ARG A 103 9.12 4.01 -7.10
N SER A 104 8.26 3.39 -7.91
CA SER A 104 6.80 3.39 -7.78
C SER A 104 6.27 2.21 -6.95
N LEU A 105 7.14 1.31 -6.45
CA LEU A 105 6.73 0.23 -5.56
C LEU A 105 6.14 0.82 -4.29
N PRO A 106 4.89 0.47 -3.92
CA PRO A 106 4.31 0.88 -2.65
C PRO A 106 5.07 0.29 -1.47
N VAL A 107 5.33 1.11 -0.44
CA VAL A 107 6.04 0.67 0.77
C VAL A 107 5.24 1.05 2.01
N LEU A 108 4.84 0.04 2.78
CA LEU A 108 4.33 0.15 4.14
C LEU A 108 5.48 -0.12 5.11
N VAL A 109 5.85 0.86 5.91
CA VAL A 109 6.89 0.69 6.93
C VAL A 109 6.28 0.17 8.23
N LEU A 110 6.84 -0.92 8.78
CA LEU A 110 6.63 -1.35 10.16
C LEU A 110 7.76 -0.77 11.01
N THR A 111 7.45 -0.24 12.18
CA THR A 111 8.51 0.32 13.04
C THR A 111 8.13 0.29 14.51
N ALA A 112 9.10 -0.06 15.37
CA ALA A 112 8.98 0.13 16.82
C ALA A 112 9.13 1.62 17.22
N ARG A 113 9.62 2.48 16.30
CA ARG A 113 9.85 3.89 16.56
C ARG A 113 8.52 4.64 16.46
N SER A 114 8.03 5.08 17.62
CA SER A 114 6.74 5.78 17.75
C SER A 114 6.87 7.30 17.70
N THR A 115 8.10 7.85 17.68
CA THR A 115 8.27 9.29 17.70
C THR A 115 7.79 9.92 16.38
N GLU A 116 7.17 11.08 16.48
CA GLU A 116 6.69 11.85 15.33
C GLU A 116 7.85 12.15 14.35
N MET A 117 9.06 12.37 14.89
CA MET A 117 10.25 12.65 14.11
C MET A 117 10.69 11.43 13.26
N ASP A 118 10.63 10.22 13.81
CA ASP A 118 11.01 9.00 13.07
C ASP A 118 10.04 8.70 11.92
N LYS A 119 8.74 8.91 12.14
CA LYS A 119 7.72 8.80 11.10
C LYS A 119 7.94 9.83 9.99
N LEU A 120 8.25 11.07 10.35
CA LEU A 120 8.54 12.15 9.41
C LEU A 120 9.75 11.81 8.52
N VAL A 121 10.86 11.34 9.13
CA VAL A 121 12.07 10.94 8.37
C VAL A 121 11.76 9.84 7.36
N GLY A 122 11.01 8.84 7.74
CA GLY A 122 10.66 7.77 6.82
C GLY A 122 9.69 8.20 5.73
N PHE A 123 8.67 9.02 6.04
CA PHE A 123 7.85 9.64 5.00
C PHE A 123 8.69 10.50 4.05
N GLU A 124 9.62 11.30 4.55
CA GLU A 124 10.54 12.09 3.71
C GLU A 124 11.42 11.22 2.80
N ARG A 125 11.73 9.98 3.21
CA ARG A 125 12.49 9.00 2.42
C ARG A 125 11.66 8.24 1.40
N GLY A 126 10.34 8.35 1.40
CA GLY A 126 9.52 7.79 0.34
C GLY A 126 8.57 6.66 0.72
N ALA A 127 8.33 6.39 1.99
CA ALA A 127 7.28 5.48 2.42
C ALA A 127 5.89 6.01 2.01
N ASP A 128 4.98 5.11 1.71
CA ASP A 128 3.59 5.44 1.37
C ASP A 128 2.69 5.42 2.60
N ASP A 129 3.02 4.60 3.60
CA ASP A 129 2.32 4.53 4.87
C ASP A 129 3.22 3.96 5.98
N TYR A 130 2.81 4.13 7.24
CA TYR A 130 3.50 3.68 8.44
C TYR A 130 2.55 2.93 9.37
N LEU A 131 3.06 1.86 9.99
CA LEU A 131 2.37 1.13 11.04
C LEU A 131 3.34 0.88 12.20
N THR A 132 2.98 1.35 13.41
CA THR A 132 3.82 1.19 14.60
C THR A 132 3.60 -0.16 15.26
N LYS A 133 4.68 -0.82 15.68
CA LYS A 133 4.67 -2.00 16.53
C LYS A 133 4.43 -1.58 18.01
N PRO A 134 3.54 -2.27 18.77
CA PRO A 134 2.69 -3.36 18.35
C PRO A 134 1.46 -2.88 17.57
N PHE A 135 1.02 -3.66 16.59
CA PHE A 135 -0.12 -3.34 15.74
C PHE A 135 -1.20 -4.42 15.76
N SER A 136 -2.41 -4.05 15.41
CA SER A 136 -3.50 -4.99 15.19
C SER A 136 -3.39 -5.66 13.83
N PRO A 137 -3.53 -7.01 13.69
CA PRO A 137 -3.61 -7.66 12.39
C PRO A 137 -4.70 -7.10 11.49
N LYS A 138 -5.82 -6.67 12.04
CA LYS A 138 -6.90 -6.02 11.28
C LYS A 138 -6.46 -4.68 10.71
N GLU A 139 -5.69 -3.90 11.47
CA GLU A 139 -5.14 -2.62 11.00
C GLU A 139 -4.14 -2.84 9.87
N LEU A 140 -3.21 -3.80 10.02
CA LEU A 140 -2.27 -4.18 8.97
C LEU A 140 -3.00 -4.53 7.67
N VAL A 141 -3.98 -5.43 7.73
CA VAL A 141 -4.75 -5.86 6.55
C VAL A 141 -5.47 -4.67 5.90
N ALA A 142 -6.11 -3.81 6.69
CA ALA A 142 -6.81 -2.65 6.19
C ALA A 142 -5.86 -1.68 5.45
N ARG A 143 -4.64 -1.43 5.98
CA ARG A 143 -3.62 -0.59 5.34
C ARG A 143 -3.11 -1.20 4.03
N VAL A 144 -2.79 -2.50 4.04
CA VAL A 144 -2.37 -3.24 2.85
C VAL A 144 -3.43 -3.15 1.75
N GLN A 145 -4.70 -3.41 2.08
CA GLN A 145 -5.80 -3.30 1.13
C GLN A 145 -5.96 -1.88 0.59
N ALA A 146 -5.85 -0.87 1.46
CA ALA A 146 -5.92 0.53 1.05
C ALA A 146 -4.78 0.91 0.09
N ILE A 147 -3.54 0.47 0.35
CA ILE A 147 -2.39 0.72 -0.51
C ILE A 147 -2.58 0.02 -1.87
N LEU A 148 -2.89 -1.28 -1.88
CA LEU A 148 -3.04 -2.06 -3.12
C LEU A 148 -4.24 -1.61 -3.97
N ARG A 149 -5.34 -1.13 -3.36
CA ARG A 149 -6.44 -0.51 -4.11
C ARG A 149 -5.99 0.74 -4.85
N ARG A 150 -5.06 1.51 -4.27
CA ARG A 150 -4.47 2.70 -4.89
C ARG A 150 -3.68 2.38 -6.15
N THR A 151 -3.06 1.21 -6.24
CA THR A 151 -2.23 0.80 -7.38
C THR A 151 -3.04 0.17 -8.52
N ARG A 152 -4.26 -0.31 -8.27
CA ARG A 152 -5.03 -1.07 -9.26
C ARG A 152 -5.90 -0.25 -10.19
N GLY A 153 -5.99 1.09 -10.00
CA GLY A 153 -6.78 1.97 -10.89
C GLY A 153 -8.12 1.37 -11.30
N GLU A 154 -9.09 1.32 -10.38
CA GLU A 154 -10.38 0.66 -10.65
C GLU A 154 -11.33 1.44 -11.58
N GLU A 155 -10.85 2.51 -12.25
CA GLU A 155 -11.61 3.20 -13.29
C GLU A 155 -10.72 3.49 -14.49
N SER A 156 -10.85 2.64 -15.52
CA SER A 156 -10.30 2.91 -16.86
C SER A 156 -11.04 4.12 -17.44
N SER A 157 -10.38 5.27 -17.43
CA SER A 157 -10.85 6.47 -18.11
C SER A 157 -9.79 6.97 -19.09
N ALA A 158 -10.24 7.51 -20.24
CA ALA A 158 -9.34 8.18 -21.17
C ALA A 158 -8.46 9.20 -20.43
N PRO A 159 -7.24 9.50 -20.92
CA PRO A 159 -6.34 10.45 -20.28
C PRO A 159 -7.04 11.77 -19.99
N VAL A 160 -7.10 12.16 -18.72
CA VAL A 160 -7.78 13.39 -18.29
C VAL A 160 -6.76 14.53 -18.22
N LYS A 161 -7.05 15.62 -18.93
CA LYS A 161 -6.23 16.83 -18.88
C LYS A 161 -6.85 17.86 -17.93
N VAL A 162 -6.06 18.31 -16.94
CA VAL A 162 -6.46 19.35 -15.99
C VAL A 162 -5.35 20.41 -15.92
N GLY A 163 -5.58 21.54 -16.55
CA GLY A 163 -4.53 22.57 -16.69
C GLY A 163 -3.26 22.03 -17.36
N PRO A 164 -2.09 22.18 -16.73
CA PRO A 164 -0.83 21.68 -17.27
C PRO A 164 -0.63 20.16 -17.06
N PHE A 165 -1.53 19.50 -16.31
CA PHE A 165 -1.43 18.08 -15.98
C PHE A 165 -2.20 17.22 -16.97
N GLN A 166 -1.63 16.04 -17.29
CA GLN A 166 -2.30 14.98 -18.04
C GLN A 166 -2.19 13.69 -17.22
N PHE A 167 -3.32 13.10 -16.88
CA PHE A 167 -3.41 11.85 -16.11
C PHE A 167 -3.65 10.67 -17.05
N ASP A 168 -2.80 9.67 -16.97
CA ASP A 168 -2.98 8.35 -17.59
C ASP A 168 -3.30 7.36 -16.45
N SER A 169 -4.58 7.14 -16.21
CA SER A 169 -5.05 6.29 -15.11
C SER A 169 -4.69 4.82 -15.31
N GLU A 170 -4.62 4.35 -16.57
CA GLU A 170 -4.26 2.95 -16.89
C GLU A 170 -2.79 2.67 -16.52
N ARG A 171 -1.91 3.65 -16.74
CA ARG A 171 -0.48 3.51 -16.46
C ARG A 171 -0.05 4.17 -15.15
N HIS A 172 -1.00 4.72 -14.38
CA HIS A 172 -0.72 5.50 -13.16
C HIS A 172 0.37 6.55 -13.38
N ARG A 173 0.29 7.28 -14.48
CA ARG A 173 1.26 8.30 -14.89
C ARG A 173 0.64 9.68 -14.92
N VAL A 174 1.43 10.66 -14.56
CA VAL A 174 1.08 12.08 -14.69
C VAL A 174 2.16 12.75 -15.53
N LEU A 175 1.74 13.51 -16.53
CA LEU A 175 2.61 14.44 -17.23
C LEU A 175 2.29 15.86 -16.74
N LEU A 176 3.33 16.63 -16.47
CA LEU A 176 3.26 18.07 -16.23
C LEU A 176 4.00 18.76 -17.37
N HIS A 177 3.30 19.62 -18.14
CA HIS A 177 3.84 20.22 -19.36
C HIS A 177 4.47 19.19 -20.33
N ASN A 178 3.83 18.03 -20.52
CA ASN A 178 4.32 16.89 -21.32
C ASN A 178 5.58 16.19 -20.75
N ARG A 179 6.03 16.53 -19.55
CA ARG A 179 7.14 15.87 -18.85
C ARG A 179 6.58 14.89 -17.81
N ALA A 180 7.02 13.66 -17.83
CA ALA A 180 6.59 12.66 -16.86
C ALA A 180 7.01 13.08 -15.44
N LEU A 181 6.05 13.05 -14.53
CA LEU A 181 6.29 13.17 -13.08
C LEU A 181 6.47 11.79 -12.49
N ASP A 182 7.49 11.68 -11.67
CA ASP A 182 7.85 10.45 -10.98
C ASP A 182 7.20 10.42 -9.59
N LEU A 183 5.94 9.98 -9.54
CA LEU A 183 5.12 9.97 -8.34
C LEU A 183 5.03 8.56 -7.76
N THR A 184 5.03 8.48 -6.42
CA THR A 184 4.58 7.26 -5.74
C THR A 184 3.05 7.12 -5.89
N PRO A 185 2.47 5.92 -5.67
CA PRO A 185 1.03 5.74 -5.76
C PRO A 185 0.22 6.69 -4.88
N THR A 186 0.71 6.98 -3.68
CA THR A 186 0.05 7.91 -2.76
C THR A 186 0.14 9.37 -3.24
N GLU A 187 1.29 9.79 -3.77
CA GLU A 187 1.46 11.13 -4.35
C GLU A 187 0.60 11.32 -5.61
N TYR A 188 0.51 10.30 -6.47
CA TYR A 188 -0.38 10.28 -7.63
C TYR A 188 -1.83 10.56 -7.20
N ARG A 189 -2.36 9.79 -6.25
CA ARG A 189 -3.74 9.94 -5.77
C ARG A 189 -3.99 11.27 -5.06
N LEU A 190 -3.01 11.75 -4.29
CA LEU A 190 -3.12 13.06 -3.65
C LEU A 190 -3.25 14.17 -4.68
N LEU A 191 -2.41 14.16 -5.72
CA LEU A 191 -2.46 15.13 -6.80
C LEU A 191 -3.76 15.01 -7.61
N GLU A 192 -4.13 13.79 -7.99
CA GLU A 192 -5.38 13.49 -8.70
C GLU A 192 -6.59 14.02 -7.93
N TYR A 193 -6.68 13.72 -6.62
CA TYR A 193 -7.81 14.14 -5.81
C TYR A 193 -7.89 15.67 -5.66
N LEU A 194 -6.76 16.34 -5.45
CA LEU A 194 -6.70 17.79 -5.39
C LEU A 194 -7.15 18.44 -6.71
N LEU A 195 -6.80 17.84 -7.85
CA LEU A 195 -7.12 18.34 -9.19
C LEU A 195 -8.50 17.91 -9.71
N GLN A 196 -9.25 17.05 -9.00
CA GLN A 196 -10.66 16.77 -9.33
C GLN A 196 -11.55 18.04 -9.24
N LYS A 197 -11.17 18.97 -8.36
CA LYS A 197 -11.87 20.26 -8.18
C LYS A 197 -10.84 21.38 -7.96
N PRO A 198 -10.22 21.88 -9.05
CA PRO A 198 -9.24 22.95 -8.95
C PRO A 198 -9.76 24.16 -8.21
N GLY A 199 -8.94 24.79 -7.39
CA GLY A 199 -9.28 25.92 -6.55
C GLY A 199 -10.01 25.57 -5.26
N ARG A 200 -10.64 24.39 -5.17
CA ARG A 200 -11.29 23.93 -3.94
C ARG A 200 -10.26 23.61 -2.85
N VAL A 201 -10.53 24.15 -1.64
CA VAL A 201 -9.75 23.80 -0.45
C VAL A 201 -10.29 22.51 0.16
N PHE A 202 -9.40 21.57 0.42
CA PHE A 202 -9.68 20.34 1.15
C PHE A 202 -8.96 20.39 2.50
N SER A 203 -9.66 20.00 3.58
CA SER A 203 -9.02 19.88 4.88
C SER A 203 -8.03 18.70 4.90
N ARG A 204 -7.12 18.69 5.88
CA ARG A 204 -6.17 17.57 6.06
C ARG A 204 -6.89 16.26 6.32
N GLU A 205 -7.94 16.28 7.12
CA GLU A 205 -8.79 15.12 7.43
C GLU A 205 -9.48 14.60 6.17
N GLN A 206 -10.06 15.51 5.34
CA GLN A 206 -10.67 15.11 4.07
C GLN A 206 -9.67 14.46 3.12
N LEU A 207 -8.46 15.01 3.03
CA LEU A 207 -7.40 14.42 2.21
C LEU A 207 -6.95 13.07 2.77
N LEU A 208 -6.81 12.97 4.08
CA LEU A 208 -6.44 11.73 4.75
C LEU A 208 -7.47 10.63 4.45
N ASP A 209 -8.75 10.89 4.69
CA ASP A 209 -9.83 9.93 4.45
C ASP A 209 -9.93 9.49 2.98
N LYS A 210 -9.73 10.42 2.06
CA LYS A 210 -9.89 10.13 0.62
C LYS A 210 -8.67 9.49 -0.01
N VAL A 211 -7.48 9.87 0.41
CA VAL A 211 -6.22 9.36 -0.16
C VAL A 211 -5.76 8.11 0.60
N TRP A 212 -5.87 8.08 1.92
CA TRP A 212 -5.46 6.92 2.74
C TRP A 212 -6.60 5.98 3.08
N GLY A 213 -7.84 6.42 3.03
CA GLY A 213 -9.05 5.62 3.24
C GLY A 213 -9.78 5.96 4.53
N LEU A 214 -11.10 5.72 4.54
CA LEU A 214 -11.93 5.89 5.74
C LEU A 214 -11.41 5.01 6.89
N GLY A 215 -11.31 5.60 8.08
CA GLY A 215 -10.80 4.90 9.26
C GLY A 215 -9.27 4.77 9.30
N TYR A 216 -8.54 5.54 8.50
CA TYR A 216 -7.10 5.62 8.63
C TYR A 216 -6.68 6.16 10.00
N PHE A 217 -5.94 5.37 10.75
CA PHE A 217 -5.51 5.70 12.13
C PHE A 217 -4.23 6.55 12.19
N GLY A 218 -3.75 7.07 11.06
CA GLY A 218 -2.57 7.94 10.99
C GLY A 218 -2.91 9.40 11.27
N GLU A 219 -1.87 10.18 11.55
CA GLU A 219 -1.99 11.60 11.82
C GLU A 219 -2.19 12.43 10.55
N THR A 220 -2.89 13.54 10.65
CA THR A 220 -3.13 14.48 9.53
C THR A 220 -1.82 15.07 8.98
N ARG A 221 -0.74 15.05 9.77
CA ARG A 221 0.61 15.44 9.36
C ARG A 221 1.18 14.60 8.23
N THR A 222 0.72 13.37 8.06
CA THR A 222 1.02 12.51 6.90
C THR A 222 0.73 13.24 5.58
N VAL A 223 -0.37 13.99 5.53
CA VAL A 223 -0.74 14.80 4.35
C VAL A 223 0.30 15.87 4.07
N ASP A 224 0.77 16.58 5.10
CA ASP A 224 1.73 17.68 4.96
C ASP A 224 3.06 17.19 4.35
N VAL A 225 3.52 16.02 4.77
CA VAL A 225 4.75 15.41 4.24
C VAL A 225 4.59 15.04 2.76
N HIS A 226 3.48 14.41 2.39
CA HIS A 226 3.23 14.04 0.99
C HIS A 226 3.04 15.28 0.10
N VAL A 227 2.40 16.33 0.58
CA VAL A 227 2.34 17.62 -0.13
C VAL A 227 3.72 18.22 -0.31
N ARG A 228 4.58 18.20 0.72
CA ARG A 228 5.97 18.69 0.61
C ARG A 228 6.75 17.93 -0.46
N ARG A 229 6.68 16.59 -0.48
CA ARG A 229 7.34 15.74 -1.48
C ARG A 229 6.79 16.00 -2.88
N LEU A 230 5.48 16.09 -3.00
CA LEU A 230 4.82 16.37 -4.27
C LEU A 230 5.28 17.74 -4.82
N ARG A 231 5.34 18.78 -3.98
CA ARG A 231 5.88 20.09 -4.37
C ARG A 231 7.34 20.02 -4.84
N ALA A 232 8.17 19.24 -4.16
CA ALA A 232 9.57 19.02 -4.57
C ALA A 232 9.66 18.41 -5.98
N LYS A 233 8.76 17.48 -6.32
CA LYS A 233 8.69 16.85 -7.65
C LYS A 233 8.09 17.78 -8.71
N LEU A 234 7.21 18.68 -8.35
CA LEU A 234 6.67 19.73 -9.24
C LEU A 234 7.72 20.81 -9.56
N GLY A 235 8.71 21.00 -8.70
CA GLY A 235 9.80 21.95 -8.90
C GLY A 235 9.27 23.40 -9.01
N ARG A 236 9.51 24.05 -10.15
CA ARG A 236 9.04 25.43 -10.41
C ARG A 236 7.52 25.60 -10.35
N ASP A 237 6.78 24.52 -10.57
CA ASP A 237 5.32 24.50 -10.56
C ASP A 237 4.76 24.16 -9.16
N ALA A 238 5.58 24.12 -8.11
CA ALA A 238 5.18 23.80 -6.73
C ALA A 238 4.05 24.70 -6.20
N ALA A 239 3.97 25.93 -6.67
CA ALA A 239 2.93 26.90 -6.32
C ALA A 239 1.53 26.47 -6.77
N LEU A 240 1.42 25.54 -7.75
CA LEU A 240 0.14 24.97 -8.16
C LEU A 240 -0.55 24.20 -7.02
N ILE A 241 0.19 23.77 -6.00
CA ILE A 241 -0.42 23.26 -4.76
C ILE A 241 -0.29 24.33 -3.69
N ARG A 242 -1.42 25.00 -3.39
CA ARG A 242 -1.50 26.08 -2.44
C ARG A 242 -1.82 25.57 -1.03
N THR A 243 -1.16 26.11 -0.01
CA THR A 243 -1.55 25.92 1.40
C THR A 243 -2.57 26.96 1.80
N VAL A 244 -3.64 26.53 2.46
CA VAL A 244 -4.57 27.41 3.17
C VAL A 244 -4.33 27.22 4.65
N THR A 245 -3.66 28.20 5.25
CA THR A 245 -3.23 28.14 6.66
C THR A 245 -4.41 27.85 7.58
N GLY A 246 -4.23 26.92 8.51
CA GLY A 246 -5.28 26.51 9.46
C GLY A 246 -6.34 25.59 8.87
N VAL A 247 -6.40 25.39 7.53
CA VAL A 247 -7.43 24.57 6.87
C VAL A 247 -6.82 23.35 6.19
N GLY A 248 -6.02 23.53 5.13
CA GLY A 248 -5.51 22.43 4.35
C GLY A 248 -4.89 22.87 3.02
N TYR A 249 -5.26 22.20 1.92
CA TYR A 249 -4.60 22.37 0.63
C TYR A 249 -5.61 22.49 -0.51
N ALA A 250 -5.19 23.19 -1.57
CA ALA A 250 -5.90 23.30 -2.84
C ALA A 250 -4.90 23.15 -3.99
N ALA A 251 -5.35 22.63 -5.14
CA ALA A 251 -4.57 22.67 -6.37
C ALA A 251 -5.16 23.69 -7.35
N GLU A 252 -4.28 24.38 -8.06
CA GLU A 252 -4.61 25.35 -9.10
C GLU A 252 -4.19 24.81 -10.46
N THR A 253 -4.81 25.31 -11.54
CA THR A 253 -4.48 24.91 -12.92
C THR A 253 -3.54 25.89 -13.63
N SER A 254 -3.30 27.03 -13.01
CA SER A 254 -2.35 28.03 -13.46
C SER A 254 -1.72 28.74 -12.26
N THR A 255 -0.46 29.07 -12.35
CA THR A 255 0.18 30.04 -11.44
C THR A 255 -0.29 31.45 -11.81
N LYS A 256 -0.88 32.16 -10.83
CA LYS A 256 -1.22 33.58 -10.99
C LYS A 256 0.04 34.42 -11.04
#